data_3fd4004299cc5d7b7b68daa63efeecdf
#
_entry.id   3fd4004299cc5d7b7b68daa63efeecdf
#
_cell.length_a   1.000
_cell.length_b   1.000
_cell.length_c   1.000
_cell.angle_alpha   90.00
_cell.angle_beta   90.00
_cell.angle_gamma   90.00
#
_symmetry.space_group_name_H-M   'P 1'
#
loop_
_entity.id
_entity.type
_entity.pdbx_description
1 polymer ?
#
loop_
_entity_poly.entity_id
_entity_poly.type
_entity_poly.pdbx_seq_one_letter_code
_entity_poly.pdbx_strand_id
1 'polypeptide(L)'
;NTLTFSADAWRKVLNGSHTLTITATDSMGLTSTRTQTFTKNVASCTFATTSALPADAMPDRCVVNVQGAFPAGCSLKVEICNNGNDASPTWEDITQNALNNQKYFFTNKTKTASAWGVKIRATLSRGTGSGECYISSIGGNYQ
;
A
#
# COMPACT_ATOMS: atom_id res chain seq x y z
N ASN A 1 3.89 -13.48 31.66
CA ASN A 1 3.65 -14.06 30.33
C ASN A 1 3.23 -12.95 29.37
N THR A 2 3.81 -12.94 28.17
CA THR A 2 3.51 -11.97 27.11
C THR A 2 2.77 -12.69 25.99
N LEU A 3 1.66 -12.11 25.52
CA LEU A 3 0.97 -12.55 24.33
C LEU A 3 1.41 -11.64 23.18
N THR A 4 1.89 -12.24 22.09
CA THR A 4 2.31 -11.49 20.89
C THR A 4 1.46 -11.90 19.71
N PHE A 5 0.91 -10.92 18.99
CA PHE A 5 0.27 -11.17 17.71
C PHE A 5 1.32 -11.34 16.61
N SER A 6 1.15 -12.35 15.78
CA SER A 6 1.94 -12.43 14.54
C SER A 6 1.60 -11.25 13.62
N ALA A 7 2.55 -10.86 12.76
CA ALA A 7 2.31 -9.82 11.78
C ALA A 7 1.10 -10.11 10.88
N ASP A 8 0.90 -11.37 10.51
CA ASP A 8 -0.21 -11.79 9.66
C ASP A 8 -1.56 -11.73 10.39
N ALA A 9 -1.59 -12.10 11.67
CA ALA A 9 -2.79 -11.94 12.49
C ALA A 9 -3.13 -10.45 12.67
N TRP A 10 -2.11 -9.61 12.93
CA TRP A 10 -2.30 -8.18 13.10
C TRP A 10 -2.82 -7.50 11.83
N ARG A 11 -2.37 -7.92 10.65
CA ARG A 11 -2.85 -7.37 9.35
C ARG A 11 -4.34 -7.61 9.13
N LYS A 12 -4.88 -8.72 9.63
CA LYS A 12 -6.31 -9.08 9.49
C LYS A 12 -7.24 -8.34 10.45
N VAL A 13 -6.71 -7.73 11.49
CA VAL A 13 -7.50 -6.90 12.41
C VAL A 13 -7.84 -5.59 11.70
N LEU A 14 -9.11 -5.22 11.64
CA LEU A 14 -9.55 -3.96 11.06
C LEU A 14 -9.17 -2.78 11.95
N ASN A 15 -9.22 -1.55 11.42
CA ASN A 15 -9.11 -0.36 12.25
C ASN A 15 -10.33 -0.24 13.15
N GLY A 16 -10.12 0.24 14.36
CA GLY A 16 -11.17 0.43 15.36
C GLY A 16 -10.81 -0.13 16.72
N SER A 17 -11.77 -0.10 17.62
CA SER A 17 -11.66 -0.66 18.97
C SER A 17 -11.98 -2.15 18.94
N HIS A 18 -11.15 -2.94 19.60
CA HIS A 18 -11.25 -4.39 19.69
C HIS A 18 -11.09 -4.84 21.12
N THR A 19 -11.74 -5.96 21.47
CA THR A 19 -11.57 -6.62 22.76
C THR A 19 -10.91 -7.98 22.54
N LEU A 20 -9.78 -8.17 23.18
CA LEU A 20 -9.13 -9.47 23.31
C LEU A 20 -9.62 -10.16 24.58
N THR A 21 -10.14 -11.36 24.43
CA THR A 21 -10.53 -12.21 25.56
C THR A 21 -9.53 -13.37 25.68
N ILE A 22 -8.94 -13.50 26.83
CA ILE A 22 -8.01 -14.58 27.16
C ILE A 22 -8.70 -15.46 28.21
N THR A 23 -8.88 -16.73 27.90
CA THR A 23 -9.43 -17.71 28.83
C THR A 23 -8.35 -18.75 29.14
N ALA A 24 -8.09 -18.96 30.40
CA ALA A 24 -7.23 -20.03 30.90
C ALA A 24 -8.10 -21.08 31.60
N THR A 25 -7.87 -22.34 31.29
CA THR A 25 -8.56 -23.46 31.92
C THR A 25 -7.50 -24.35 32.59
N ASP A 26 -7.71 -24.69 33.85
CA ASP A 26 -6.83 -25.62 34.56
C ASP A 26 -7.18 -27.09 34.27
N SER A 27 -6.39 -28.01 34.81
CA SER A 27 -6.60 -29.45 34.63
C SER A 27 -7.88 -29.99 35.27
N MET A 28 -8.52 -29.23 36.13
CA MET A 28 -9.79 -29.56 36.79
C MET A 28 -11.00 -28.92 36.08
N GLY A 29 -10.78 -28.21 34.95
CA GLY A 29 -11.84 -27.58 34.19
C GLY A 29 -12.27 -26.22 34.70
N LEU A 30 -11.60 -25.65 35.71
CA LEU A 30 -11.87 -24.30 36.21
C LEU A 30 -11.33 -23.29 35.20
N THR A 31 -12.16 -22.28 34.87
CA THR A 31 -11.80 -21.27 33.91
C THR A 31 -11.63 -19.90 34.55
N SER A 32 -10.66 -19.16 34.08
CA SER A 32 -10.45 -17.74 34.38
C SER A 32 -10.37 -16.95 33.08
N THR A 33 -11.09 -15.86 33.00
CA THR A 33 -11.17 -15.03 31.81
C THR A 33 -10.70 -13.61 32.11
N ARG A 34 -9.86 -13.07 31.23
CA ARG A 34 -9.43 -11.67 31.26
C ARG A 34 -9.68 -11.02 29.89
N THR A 35 -10.22 -9.82 29.92
CA THR A 35 -10.44 -9.00 28.71
C THR A 35 -9.47 -7.82 28.69
N GLN A 36 -9.00 -7.48 27.49
CA GLN A 36 -8.16 -6.31 27.23
C GLN A 36 -8.68 -5.59 25.98
N THR A 37 -9.02 -4.31 26.14
CA THR A 37 -9.38 -3.48 24.99
C THR A 37 -8.14 -2.85 24.37
N PHE A 38 -8.11 -2.77 23.06
CA PHE A 38 -7.10 -2.03 22.30
C PHE A 38 -7.72 -1.38 21.07
N THR A 39 -7.07 -0.34 20.55
CA THR A 39 -7.50 0.33 19.31
C THR A 39 -6.42 0.14 18.27
N LYS A 40 -6.80 -0.39 17.09
CA LYS A 40 -5.95 -0.36 15.90
C LYS A 40 -6.26 0.90 15.10
N ASN A 41 -5.25 1.69 14.83
CA ASN A 41 -5.36 2.89 13.99
C ASN A 41 -4.19 2.95 13.02
N VAL A 42 -4.43 2.49 11.79
CA VAL A 42 -3.49 2.64 10.68
C VAL A 42 -3.95 3.83 9.85
N ALA A 43 -3.21 4.92 9.91
CA ALA A 43 -3.56 6.17 9.25
C ALA A 43 -3.24 6.14 7.75
N SER A 44 -2.16 5.47 7.35
CA SER A 44 -1.74 5.34 5.95
C SER A 44 -0.89 4.10 5.73
N CYS A 45 -0.82 3.68 4.49
CA CYS A 45 0.14 2.67 4.03
C CYS A 45 0.73 3.11 2.69
N THR A 46 2.00 2.79 2.48
CA THR A 46 2.67 2.95 1.19
C THR A 46 3.26 1.61 0.79
N PHE A 47 3.05 1.21 -0.44
CA PHE A 47 3.77 0.11 -1.05
C PHE A 47 4.44 0.58 -2.33
N ALA A 48 5.58 -0.02 -2.65
CA ALA A 48 6.35 0.28 -3.83
C ALA A 48 6.99 -1.00 -4.35
N THR A 49 7.28 -1.04 -5.64
CA THR A 49 8.13 -2.09 -6.21
C THR A 49 9.52 -2.01 -5.58
N THR A 50 10.04 -3.13 -5.10
CA THR A 50 11.38 -3.20 -4.48
C THR A 50 12.47 -3.00 -5.52
N SER A 51 12.31 -3.62 -6.70
CA SER A 51 13.22 -3.51 -7.84
C SER A 51 12.53 -2.79 -8.99
N ALA A 52 13.32 -2.12 -9.83
CA ALA A 52 12.80 -1.57 -11.07
C ALA A 52 12.47 -2.69 -12.05
N LEU A 53 11.36 -2.55 -12.73
CA LEU A 53 11.00 -3.37 -13.88
C LEU A 53 11.92 -2.96 -15.04
N PRO A 54 12.62 -3.90 -15.70
CA PRO A 54 13.63 -3.57 -16.70
C PRO A 54 13.03 -2.93 -17.94
N ALA A 55 13.73 -1.97 -18.52
CA ALA A 55 13.35 -1.35 -19.78
C ALA A 55 14.59 -1.23 -20.68
N ASP A 56 14.48 -1.76 -21.91
CA ASP A 56 15.59 -1.76 -22.89
C ASP A 56 15.86 -0.36 -23.44
N ALA A 57 14.84 0.47 -23.51
CA ALA A 57 14.92 1.86 -23.92
C ALA A 57 14.23 2.76 -22.88
N MET A 58 14.32 4.08 -23.08
CA MET A 58 13.62 5.05 -22.24
C MET A 58 12.11 4.87 -22.37
N PRO A 59 11.38 4.45 -21.30
CA PRO A 59 9.95 4.42 -21.34
C PRO A 59 9.38 5.83 -21.55
N ASP A 60 8.54 5.99 -22.57
CA ASP A 60 7.93 7.28 -22.89
C ASP A 60 6.51 7.41 -22.32
N ARG A 61 5.84 6.30 -22.08
CA ARG A 61 4.45 6.27 -21.58
C ARG A 61 4.13 5.02 -20.76
N CYS A 62 3.06 5.11 -20.00
CA CYS A 62 2.49 3.98 -19.28
C CYS A 62 0.97 4.06 -19.24
N VAL A 63 0.35 2.93 -18.94
CA VAL A 63 -1.05 2.83 -18.47
C VAL A 63 -0.99 2.04 -17.16
N VAL A 64 -1.51 2.63 -16.11
CA VAL A 64 -1.64 1.99 -14.81
C VAL A 64 -3.11 2.01 -14.44
N ASN A 65 -3.60 0.92 -13.88
CA ASN A 65 -4.94 0.80 -13.31
C ASN A 65 -4.83 0.45 -11.83
N VAL A 66 -5.63 1.11 -11.02
CA VAL A 66 -5.76 0.83 -9.59
C VAL A 66 -7.21 0.54 -9.27
N GLN A 67 -7.45 -0.57 -8.60
CA GLN A 67 -8.77 -0.96 -8.11
C GLN A 67 -8.77 -0.98 -6.58
N GLY A 68 -9.89 -0.56 -5.99
CA GLY A 68 -10.03 -0.50 -4.55
C GLY A 68 -11.27 0.29 -4.14
N ALA A 69 -11.35 0.58 -2.86
CA ALA A 69 -12.38 1.47 -2.30
C ALA A 69 -11.70 2.72 -1.71
N PHE A 70 -12.14 3.88 -2.16
CA PHE A 70 -11.61 5.18 -1.76
C PHE A 70 -12.76 6.10 -1.34
N PRO A 71 -13.41 5.82 -0.18
CA PRO A 71 -14.53 6.61 0.29
C PRO A 71 -14.11 8.06 0.58
N ALA A 72 -15.10 8.93 0.69
CA ALA A 72 -14.88 10.34 1.03
C ALA A 72 -14.02 10.47 2.30
N GLY A 73 -13.04 11.36 2.27
CA GLY A 73 -12.06 11.55 3.34
C GLY A 73 -10.83 10.67 3.27
N CYS A 74 -10.82 9.62 2.42
CA CYS A 74 -9.60 8.89 2.07
C CYS A 74 -8.90 9.56 0.88
N SER A 75 -7.59 9.40 0.81
CA SER A 75 -6.80 9.86 -0.35
C SER A 75 -5.90 8.74 -0.85
N LEU A 76 -5.80 8.65 -2.17
CA LEU A 76 -4.85 7.80 -2.88
C LEU A 76 -3.87 8.69 -3.61
N LYS A 77 -2.59 8.33 -3.57
CA LYS A 77 -1.54 8.88 -4.43
C LYS A 77 -0.84 7.74 -5.14
N VAL A 78 -0.78 7.79 -6.45
CA VAL A 78 -0.05 6.83 -7.29
C VAL A 78 1.04 7.57 -8.01
N GLU A 79 2.28 7.11 -7.86
CA GLU A 79 3.46 7.72 -8.49
C GLU A 79 4.24 6.66 -9.23
N ILE A 80 4.81 7.05 -10.35
CA ILE A 80 5.64 6.20 -11.21
C ILE A 80 6.93 6.93 -11.57
N CYS A 81 7.98 6.20 -11.85
CA CYS A 81 9.20 6.75 -12.45
C CYS A 81 9.70 5.83 -13.55
N ASN A 82 10.30 6.41 -14.60
CA ASN A 82 10.94 5.66 -15.68
C ASN A 82 12.45 5.48 -15.49
N ASN A 83 13.04 6.17 -14.51
CA ASN A 83 14.45 6.07 -14.11
C ASN A 83 14.60 5.36 -12.75
N GLY A 84 13.84 4.31 -12.51
CA GLY A 84 13.74 3.61 -11.22
C GLY A 84 15.04 2.93 -10.76
N ASN A 85 16.05 2.81 -11.62
CA ASN A 85 17.38 2.32 -11.28
C ASN A 85 18.30 3.41 -10.70
N ASP A 86 17.92 4.67 -10.79
CA ASP A 86 18.68 5.78 -10.23
C ASP A 86 18.67 5.73 -8.70
N ALA A 87 19.72 6.22 -8.07
CA ALA A 87 19.79 6.36 -6.62
C ALA A 87 18.69 7.30 -6.08
N SER A 88 18.28 8.29 -6.88
CA SER A 88 17.19 9.21 -6.61
C SER A 88 16.27 9.30 -7.82
N PRO A 89 15.31 8.37 -7.95
CA PRO A 89 14.38 8.38 -9.08
C PRO A 89 13.47 9.62 -9.11
N THR A 90 13.13 10.06 -10.30
CA THR A 90 12.17 11.15 -10.53
C THR A 90 10.76 10.60 -10.52
N TRP A 91 10.04 10.80 -9.43
CA TRP A 91 8.66 10.33 -9.27
C TRP A 91 7.66 11.32 -9.87
N GLU A 92 6.76 10.80 -10.69
CA GLU A 92 5.71 11.55 -11.36
C GLU A 92 4.33 11.07 -10.86
N ASP A 93 3.46 12.01 -10.50
CA ASP A 93 2.12 11.72 -9.99
C ASP A 93 1.19 11.35 -11.15
N ILE A 94 0.66 10.14 -11.10
CA ILE A 94 -0.26 9.59 -12.11
C ILE A 94 -1.62 9.20 -11.51
N THR A 95 -1.93 9.73 -10.33
CA THR A 95 -3.12 9.31 -9.58
C THR A 95 -4.39 9.36 -10.42
N GLN A 96 -4.64 10.49 -11.09
CA GLN A 96 -5.84 10.64 -11.91
C GLN A 96 -5.84 9.73 -13.14
N ASN A 97 -4.67 9.55 -13.77
CA ASN A 97 -4.53 8.63 -14.89
C ASN A 97 -4.80 7.19 -14.46
N ALA A 98 -4.28 6.77 -13.30
CA ALA A 98 -4.46 5.42 -12.77
C ALA A 98 -5.92 5.13 -12.37
N LEU A 99 -6.61 6.09 -11.77
CA LEU A 99 -8.03 5.96 -11.41
C LEU A 99 -8.95 5.90 -12.62
N ASN A 100 -8.59 6.60 -13.69
CA ASN A 100 -9.39 6.70 -14.92
C ASN A 100 -8.92 5.73 -16.02
N ASN A 101 -7.94 4.86 -15.73
CA ASN A 101 -7.33 3.95 -16.68
C ASN A 101 -6.84 4.67 -17.96
N GLN A 102 -6.22 5.83 -17.75
CA GLN A 102 -5.74 6.71 -18.82
C GLN A 102 -4.23 6.57 -19.01
N LYS A 103 -3.81 6.78 -20.26
CA LYS A 103 -2.40 6.84 -20.63
C LYS A 103 -1.72 8.03 -19.97
N TYR A 104 -0.50 7.80 -19.47
CA TYR A 104 0.38 8.85 -18.98
C TYR A 104 1.68 8.87 -19.79
N PHE A 105 2.16 10.07 -20.14
CA PHE A 105 3.44 10.26 -20.83
C PHE A 105 4.46 10.80 -19.85
N PHE A 106 5.59 10.11 -19.72
CA PHE A 106 6.66 10.53 -18.83
C PHE A 106 7.23 11.89 -19.23
N THR A 107 7.36 12.78 -18.28
CA THR A 107 8.02 14.08 -18.45
C THR A 107 9.53 13.97 -18.24
N ASN A 108 9.97 13.05 -17.38
CA ASN A 108 11.39 12.79 -17.17
C ASN A 108 12.03 12.13 -18.40
N LYS A 109 13.14 12.72 -18.88
CA LYS A 109 13.90 12.26 -20.04
C LYS A 109 15.36 11.94 -19.69
N THR A 110 15.70 11.87 -18.40
CA THR A 110 17.07 11.69 -17.92
C THR A 110 17.18 10.53 -16.94
N LYS A 111 18.35 9.92 -16.93
CA LYS A 111 18.75 8.92 -15.94
C LYS A 111 20.20 9.08 -15.58
N THR A 112 20.57 8.64 -14.39
CA THR A 112 21.97 8.58 -13.92
C THR A 112 22.52 7.15 -13.88
N ALA A 113 21.63 6.17 -13.75
CA ALA A 113 21.99 4.75 -13.81
C ALA A 113 22.30 4.30 -15.24
N SER A 114 22.96 3.16 -15.38
CA SER A 114 23.32 2.58 -16.70
C SER A 114 22.09 2.17 -17.53
N ALA A 115 21.02 1.73 -16.87
CA ALA A 115 19.81 1.23 -17.53
C ALA A 115 18.57 1.99 -17.08
N TRP A 116 17.59 2.12 -17.97
CA TRP A 116 16.24 2.54 -17.64
C TRP A 116 15.51 1.46 -16.84
N GLY A 117 14.50 1.86 -16.09
CA GLY A 117 13.66 0.91 -15.37
C GLY A 117 12.51 1.62 -14.70
N VAL A 118 11.36 0.95 -14.66
CA VAL A 118 10.12 1.52 -14.12
C VAL A 118 9.91 1.07 -12.69
N LYS A 119 9.62 2.00 -11.80
CA LYS A 119 9.09 1.73 -10.46
C LYS A 119 7.77 2.42 -10.27
N ILE A 120 6.92 1.78 -9.49
CA ILE A 120 5.64 2.34 -9.06
C ILE A 120 5.54 2.32 -7.55
N ARG A 121 4.91 3.33 -6.99
CA ARG A 121 4.50 3.35 -5.58
C ARG A 121 3.08 3.91 -5.45
N ALA A 122 2.37 3.41 -4.46
CA ALA A 122 1.06 3.91 -4.12
C ALA A 122 0.98 4.16 -2.62
N THR A 123 0.48 5.32 -2.25
CA THR A 123 0.23 5.72 -0.87
C THR A 123 -1.27 5.90 -0.68
N LEU A 124 -1.80 5.13 0.24
CA LEU A 124 -3.20 5.22 0.66
C LEU A 124 -3.26 5.82 2.05
N SER A 125 -4.01 6.90 2.20
CA SER A 125 -4.22 7.57 3.48
C SER A 125 -5.70 7.59 3.80
N ARG A 126 -6.04 7.13 5.01
CA ARG A 126 -7.42 7.08 5.48
C ARG A 126 -8.01 8.47 5.73
N GLY A 127 -7.19 9.42 6.19
CA GLY A 127 -7.64 10.76 6.53
C GLY A 127 -8.80 10.75 7.52
N THR A 128 -9.88 11.43 7.18
CA THR A 128 -11.14 11.47 7.96
C THR A 128 -12.15 10.42 7.52
N GLY A 129 -11.81 9.55 6.58
CA GLY A 129 -12.70 8.53 6.05
C GLY A 129 -13.16 7.54 7.12
N SER A 130 -14.49 7.30 7.18
CA SER A 130 -15.10 6.36 8.12
C SER A 130 -15.30 4.96 7.55
N GLY A 131 -15.24 4.81 6.21
CA GLY A 131 -15.39 3.54 5.52
C GLY A 131 -14.09 2.75 5.40
N GLU A 132 -14.20 1.55 4.86
CA GLU A 132 -13.03 0.77 4.47
C GLU A 132 -12.32 1.44 3.30
N CYS A 133 -11.00 1.61 3.45
CA CYS A 133 -10.15 2.23 2.46
C CYS A 133 -9.04 1.24 2.12
N TYR A 134 -9.04 0.73 0.89
CA TYR A 134 -8.08 -0.30 0.46
C TYR A 134 -7.81 -0.26 -1.04
N ILE A 135 -6.67 -0.82 -1.41
CA ILE A 135 -6.32 -1.17 -2.79
C ILE A 135 -6.42 -2.69 -2.91
N SER A 136 -7.22 -3.18 -3.84
CA SER A 136 -7.37 -4.61 -4.13
C SER A 136 -6.39 -5.08 -5.21
N SER A 137 -6.10 -4.22 -6.17
CA SER A 137 -5.12 -4.50 -7.22
C SER A 137 -4.51 -3.24 -7.80
N ILE A 138 -3.29 -3.39 -8.29
CA ILE A 138 -2.60 -2.42 -9.12
C ILE A 138 -1.90 -3.16 -10.24
N GLY A 139 -2.05 -2.71 -11.45
CA GLY A 139 -1.43 -3.32 -12.62
C GLY A 139 -1.29 -2.33 -13.75
N GLY A 140 -0.52 -2.69 -14.77
CA GLY A 140 -0.33 -1.81 -15.92
C GLY A 140 0.76 -2.32 -16.85
N ASN A 141 1.05 -1.49 -17.83
CA ASN A 141 2.15 -1.67 -18.76
C ASN A 141 2.84 -0.33 -19.04
N TYR A 142 4.01 -0.39 -19.61
CA TYR A 142 4.79 0.76 -20.09
C TYR A 142 5.46 0.43 -21.42
N GLN A 143 5.80 1.47 -22.14
CA GLN A 143 6.40 1.38 -23.48
C GLN A 143 7.43 2.48 -23.67
#